data_5a146accdda80069ccfdcf12fef50cd5
#
_entry.id   5a146accdda80069ccfdcf12fef50cd5
#
_cell.length_a   1.000
_cell.length_b   1.000
_cell.length_c   1.000
_cell.angle_alpha   90.00
_cell.angle_beta   90.00
_cell.angle_gamma   90.00
#
_symmetry.space_group_name_H-M   'P 1'
#
loop_
_entity.id
_entity.type
_entity.pdbx_description
1 polymer ?
#
loop_
_entity_poly.entity_id
_entity_poly.type
_entity_poly.pdbx_seq_one_letter_code
_entity_poly.pdbx_strand_id
1 'polypeptide(L)'
;MTTEAPAFAAGFINNQGPKLITGRFALEDSFTLERSLATGGYDGLKKALARPPADVHGEVRDAVLLGRGGAGFPAGVKWGFCPEGVWPRYLVVNGDESEPGTYKDRLLMERDPHQLIEGCLIACYALGLSQCFLYVRGEMALAQERIATALNEAYADGRVGRNIMGTDFSVDIVLHWGAGAYIVGEETALIESLEGNRGMPRLKPPYFPAAIGLYGQPTIVNNVETLANLPWIMNNGAEAYKTMGSEPSPGTRLFAVSGHVNRPGVYEVEQGVTTFRDLFYSDNFCQGIRNGNDLKAFIPGGGSAPWFFEEHLDLP
;
A
#
# COMPACT_ATOMS: atom_id res chain seq x y z
N MET A 1 11.13 -19.77 32.24
CA MET A 1 10.32 -20.22 31.10
C MET A 1 10.23 -19.02 30.16
N THR A 2 11.06 -19.00 29.14
CA THR A 2 10.97 -18.00 28.07
C THR A 2 9.76 -18.40 27.22
N THR A 3 8.67 -17.69 27.38
CA THR A 3 7.55 -17.80 26.46
C THR A 3 7.98 -17.17 25.14
N GLU A 4 8.52 -17.98 24.23
CA GLU A 4 8.57 -17.59 22.84
C GLU A 4 7.14 -17.23 22.43
N ALA A 5 6.92 -15.98 22.04
CA ALA A 5 5.68 -15.57 21.44
C ALA A 5 5.42 -16.51 20.25
N PRO A 6 4.21 -17.03 20.08
CA PRO A 6 3.93 -17.97 19.00
C PRO A 6 4.31 -17.31 17.67
N ALA A 7 4.88 -18.07 16.75
CA ALA A 7 5.38 -17.62 15.43
C ALA A 7 4.34 -16.78 14.62
N PHE A 8 3.09 -16.81 15.01
CA PHE A 8 2.00 -15.98 14.50
C PHE A 8 2.12 -14.47 14.82
N ALA A 9 2.91 -14.08 15.83
CA ALA A 9 3.02 -12.68 16.24
C ALA A 9 3.81 -11.81 15.25
N ALA A 10 4.62 -12.40 14.36
CA ALA A 10 5.41 -11.63 13.41
C ALA A 10 4.68 -11.30 12.10
N GLY A 11 3.73 -12.11 11.64
CA GLY A 11 2.89 -11.88 10.44
C GLY A 11 3.65 -11.74 9.10
N PHE A 12 4.97 -11.56 9.15
CA PHE A 12 5.84 -11.34 8.01
C PHE A 12 6.84 -12.48 7.86
N ILE A 13 7.01 -12.95 6.63
CA ILE A 13 8.03 -13.95 6.28
C ILE A 13 9.06 -13.30 5.36
N ASN A 14 10.30 -13.24 5.84
CA ASN A 14 11.42 -12.73 5.05
C ASN A 14 11.86 -13.80 4.03
N ASN A 15 11.10 -13.94 2.95
CA ASN A 15 11.41 -14.81 1.82
C ASN A 15 12.55 -14.23 0.97
N GLN A 16 13.20 -15.05 0.16
CA GLN A 16 14.18 -14.58 -0.84
C GLN A 16 13.47 -13.90 -2.01
N GLY A 17 14.14 -12.99 -2.69
CA GLY A 17 13.64 -12.24 -3.82
C GLY A 17 13.70 -10.73 -3.64
N PRO A 18 13.21 -9.95 -4.60
CA PRO A 18 13.17 -8.49 -4.52
C PRO A 18 12.37 -8.01 -3.31
N LYS A 19 12.86 -6.94 -2.67
CA LYS A 19 12.25 -6.32 -1.48
C LYS A 19 12.05 -4.83 -1.70
N LEU A 20 10.96 -4.48 -2.38
CA LEU A 20 10.59 -3.09 -2.64
C LEU A 20 9.86 -2.48 -1.45
N ILE A 21 9.03 -3.30 -0.82
CA ILE A 21 8.15 -2.90 0.30
C ILE A 21 8.73 -3.38 1.63
N THR A 22 9.14 -4.65 1.69
CA THR A 22 9.44 -5.31 2.97
C THR A 22 10.91 -5.25 3.39
N GLY A 23 11.72 -4.48 2.68
CA GLY A 23 13.18 -4.43 2.92
C GLY A 23 13.58 -4.07 4.36
N ARG A 24 12.78 -3.26 5.05
CA ARG A 24 13.00 -2.85 6.44
C ARG A 24 12.23 -3.67 7.47
N PHE A 25 11.25 -4.50 7.08
CA PHE A 25 10.35 -5.17 8.03
C PHE A 25 11.04 -6.10 9.03
N ALA A 26 12.20 -6.64 8.69
CA ALA A 26 13.00 -7.49 9.59
C ALA A 26 13.79 -6.71 10.65
N LEU A 27 13.88 -5.38 10.54
CA LEU A 27 14.58 -4.55 11.50
C LEU A 27 13.66 -4.27 12.69
N GLU A 28 14.19 -4.35 13.92
CA GLU A 28 13.41 -4.23 15.14
C GLU A 28 12.72 -2.88 15.29
N ASP A 29 13.40 -1.81 14.88
CA ASP A 29 12.99 -0.41 14.96
C ASP A 29 12.59 0.20 13.60
N SER A 30 12.19 -0.64 12.63
CA SER A 30 11.86 -0.24 11.26
C SER A 30 10.82 0.87 11.13
N PHE A 31 9.99 1.05 12.17
CA PHE A 31 8.90 2.03 12.23
C PHE A 31 9.34 3.43 12.64
N THR A 32 10.61 3.64 13.03
CA THR A 32 11.14 4.93 13.48
C THR A 32 11.71 5.75 12.32
N LEU A 33 11.65 7.08 12.44
CA LEU A 33 12.28 7.98 11.47
C LEU A 33 13.80 7.76 11.38
N GLU A 34 14.47 7.56 12.53
CA GLU A 34 15.91 7.32 12.59
C GLU A 34 16.29 6.12 11.72
N ARG A 35 15.61 4.98 11.88
CA ARG A 35 15.88 3.78 11.08
C ARG A 35 15.54 4.00 9.61
N SER A 36 14.45 4.66 9.33
CA SER A 36 14.07 5.00 7.95
C SER A 36 15.16 5.80 7.26
N LEU A 37 15.66 6.86 7.88
CA LEU A 37 16.72 7.70 7.34
C LEU A 37 18.05 6.95 7.18
N ALA A 38 18.41 6.13 8.17
CA ALA A 38 19.64 5.33 8.12
C ALA A 38 19.64 4.28 6.98
N THR A 39 18.47 3.98 6.42
CA THR A 39 18.27 2.99 5.35
C THR A 39 17.75 3.58 4.05
N GLY A 40 17.95 4.88 3.82
CA GLY A 40 17.58 5.57 2.57
C GLY A 40 16.12 6.00 2.47
N GLY A 41 15.38 6.02 3.58
CA GLY A 41 14.04 6.59 3.60
C GLY A 41 14.05 8.09 3.27
N TYR A 42 13.03 8.53 2.55
CA TYR A 42 12.85 9.89 2.01
C TYR A 42 13.85 10.30 0.91
N ASP A 43 14.75 9.41 0.47
CA ASP A 43 15.59 9.68 -0.70
C ASP A 43 14.76 9.73 -1.98
N GLY A 44 13.72 8.92 -2.10
CA GLY A 44 12.77 8.95 -3.22
C GLY A 44 12.02 10.28 -3.28
N LEU A 45 11.54 10.78 -2.14
CA LEU A 45 10.92 12.11 -2.06
C LEU A 45 11.89 13.21 -2.44
N LYS A 46 13.13 13.17 -1.95
CA LYS A 46 14.17 14.15 -2.30
C LYS A 46 14.42 14.20 -3.80
N LYS A 47 14.47 13.04 -4.47
CA LYS A 47 14.61 12.95 -5.93
C LYS A 47 13.38 13.46 -6.66
N ALA A 48 12.18 13.19 -6.14
CA ALA A 48 10.94 13.71 -6.70
C ALA A 48 10.88 15.24 -6.63
N LEU A 49 11.21 15.83 -5.47
CA LEU A 49 11.19 17.28 -5.27
C LEU A 49 12.23 18.04 -6.12
N ALA A 50 13.25 17.36 -6.62
CA ALA A 50 14.24 17.94 -7.54
C ALA A 50 13.80 17.97 -9.02
N ARG A 51 12.60 17.46 -9.32
CA ARG A 51 12.05 17.34 -10.69
C ARG A 51 10.70 18.07 -10.78
N PRO A 52 10.26 18.48 -11.98
CA PRO A 52 8.91 19.00 -12.17
C PRO A 52 7.85 17.94 -11.76
N PRO A 53 6.73 18.33 -11.12
CA PRO A 53 5.66 17.41 -10.75
C PRO A 53 5.15 16.51 -11.89
N ALA A 54 5.06 17.05 -13.12
CA ALA A 54 4.64 16.30 -14.30
C ALA A 54 5.59 15.14 -14.64
N ASP A 55 6.89 15.32 -14.43
CA ASP A 55 7.89 14.26 -14.67
C ASP A 55 7.77 13.15 -13.63
N VAL A 56 7.46 13.49 -12.38
CA VAL A 56 7.20 12.53 -11.30
C VAL A 56 5.94 11.71 -11.61
N HIS A 57 4.87 12.36 -12.06
CA HIS A 57 3.65 11.67 -12.53
C HIS A 57 3.97 10.77 -13.74
N GLY A 58 4.73 11.28 -14.71
CA GLY A 58 5.19 10.51 -15.89
C GLY A 58 5.91 9.23 -15.48
N GLU A 59 6.85 9.32 -14.54
CA GLU A 59 7.61 8.18 -14.03
C GLU A 59 6.69 7.09 -13.43
N VAL A 60 5.69 7.48 -12.64
CA VAL A 60 4.73 6.53 -12.06
C VAL A 60 3.86 5.89 -13.14
N ARG A 61 3.44 6.64 -14.17
CA ARG A 61 2.71 6.11 -15.30
C ARG A 61 3.54 5.12 -16.09
N ASP A 62 4.78 5.46 -16.39
CA ASP A 62 5.71 4.67 -17.21
C ASP A 62 6.18 3.40 -16.48
N ALA A 63 6.18 3.40 -15.14
CA ALA A 63 6.40 2.22 -14.30
C ALA A 63 5.23 1.21 -14.38
N VAL A 64 4.09 1.57 -14.95
CA VAL A 64 2.88 0.73 -15.01
C VAL A 64 2.48 0.19 -13.64
N LEU A 65 2.66 1.00 -12.59
CA LEU A 65 2.27 0.58 -11.23
C LEU A 65 0.77 0.30 -11.17
N LEU A 66 0.40 -0.98 -11.07
CA LEU A 66 -0.99 -1.39 -10.87
C LEU A 66 -1.42 -1.15 -9.42
N GLY A 67 -2.67 -0.74 -9.21
CA GLY A 67 -3.26 -0.61 -7.89
C GLY A 67 -3.22 -1.92 -7.11
N ARG A 68 -2.85 -1.85 -5.82
CA ARG A 68 -2.71 -3.00 -4.91
C ARG A 68 -3.93 -3.18 -3.99
N GLY A 69 -5.00 -2.41 -4.22
CA GLY A 69 -6.24 -2.51 -3.45
C GLY A 69 -7.27 -3.54 -3.97
N GLY A 70 -6.92 -4.32 -5.00
CA GLY A 70 -7.77 -5.38 -5.56
C GLY A 70 -8.11 -5.19 -7.04
N ALA A 71 -8.52 -4.00 -7.47
CA ALA A 71 -8.97 -3.75 -8.86
C ALA A 71 -7.85 -3.75 -9.91
N GLY A 72 -6.59 -3.58 -9.52
CA GLY A 72 -5.45 -3.60 -10.44
C GLY A 72 -5.38 -2.47 -11.46
N PHE A 73 -6.16 -1.39 -11.29
CA PHE A 73 -6.14 -0.28 -12.23
C PHE A 73 -4.80 0.49 -12.14
N PRO A 74 -4.15 0.86 -13.28
CA PRO A 74 -2.87 1.55 -13.25
C PRO A 74 -2.93 2.90 -12.53
N ALA A 75 -2.10 3.08 -11.49
CA ALA A 75 -2.13 4.25 -10.62
C ALA A 75 -1.81 5.54 -11.39
N GLY A 76 -0.77 5.55 -12.23
CA GLY A 76 -0.40 6.72 -13.02
C GLY A 76 -1.47 7.14 -14.04
N VAL A 77 -2.22 6.18 -14.62
CA VAL A 77 -3.37 6.48 -15.48
C VAL A 77 -4.51 7.09 -14.67
N LYS A 78 -4.82 6.51 -13.51
CA LYS A 78 -5.86 7.03 -12.59
C LYS A 78 -5.56 8.48 -12.17
N TRP A 79 -4.30 8.80 -11.92
CA TRP A 79 -3.86 10.14 -11.54
C TRP A 79 -4.15 11.18 -12.63
N GLY A 80 -4.05 10.78 -13.91
CA GLY A 80 -4.36 11.62 -15.05
C GLY A 80 -5.85 12.01 -15.19
N PHE A 81 -6.76 11.37 -14.45
CA PHE A 81 -8.17 11.73 -14.43
C PHE A 81 -8.49 12.92 -13.50
N CYS A 82 -7.54 13.36 -12.68
CA CYS A 82 -7.70 14.52 -11.83
C CYS A 82 -7.71 15.78 -12.70
N PRO A 83 -8.82 16.56 -12.73
CA PRO A 83 -8.95 17.71 -13.63
C PRO A 83 -7.96 18.82 -13.28
N GLU A 84 -7.34 19.40 -14.28
CA GLU A 84 -6.45 20.54 -14.10
C GLU A 84 -7.22 21.82 -13.70
N GLY A 85 -6.56 22.70 -12.94
CA GLY A 85 -7.11 23.99 -12.57
C GLY A 85 -8.26 23.98 -11.56
N VAL A 86 -8.65 22.81 -11.04
CA VAL A 86 -9.68 22.68 -10.00
C VAL A 86 -9.01 22.49 -8.63
N TRP A 87 -9.39 23.30 -7.65
CA TRP A 87 -8.85 23.31 -6.28
C TRP A 87 -9.96 23.50 -5.24
N PRO A 88 -9.80 22.98 -3.98
CA PRO A 88 -8.72 22.11 -3.52
C PRO A 88 -8.78 20.72 -4.15
N ARG A 89 -7.68 19.95 -4.04
CA ARG A 89 -7.59 18.54 -4.45
C ARG A 89 -7.05 17.70 -3.30
N TYR A 90 -7.49 16.47 -3.19
CA TYR A 90 -7.18 15.61 -2.06
C TYR A 90 -6.54 14.28 -2.46
N LEU A 91 -5.63 13.81 -1.62
CA LEU A 91 -5.24 12.40 -1.57
C LEU A 91 -6.01 11.74 -0.44
N VAL A 92 -6.63 10.60 -0.71
CA VAL A 92 -7.19 9.72 0.30
C VAL A 92 -6.46 8.38 0.23
N VAL A 93 -5.78 8.03 1.31
CA VAL A 93 -5.09 6.75 1.46
C VAL A 93 -6.07 5.75 2.06
N ASN A 94 -6.37 4.71 1.30
CA ASN A 94 -7.26 3.64 1.74
C ASN A 94 -6.47 2.59 2.53
N GLY A 95 -6.49 2.72 3.86
CA GLY A 95 -5.99 1.76 4.84
C GLY A 95 -7.13 1.01 5.54
N ASP A 96 -8.34 0.97 4.95
CA ASP A 96 -9.41 0.12 5.44
C ASP A 96 -9.32 -1.28 4.83
N GLU A 97 -8.38 -2.06 5.34
CA GLU A 97 -8.15 -3.44 4.95
C GLU A 97 -9.08 -4.36 5.76
N SER A 98 -10.21 -4.67 5.17
CA SER A 98 -11.30 -5.41 5.84
C SER A 98 -11.62 -6.75 5.19
N GLU A 99 -11.00 -7.08 4.04
CA GLU A 99 -11.21 -8.38 3.38
C GLU A 99 -10.65 -9.51 4.25
N PRO A 100 -11.48 -10.53 4.61
CA PRO A 100 -11.03 -11.67 5.41
C PRO A 100 -9.83 -12.38 4.79
N GLY A 101 -8.77 -12.60 5.60
CA GLY A 101 -7.52 -13.21 5.16
C GLY A 101 -6.51 -12.23 4.58
N THR A 102 -6.83 -10.94 4.42
CA THR A 102 -5.92 -9.89 3.98
C THR A 102 -5.42 -9.09 5.19
N TYR A 103 -4.08 -8.96 5.34
CA TYR A 103 -3.43 -8.23 6.44
C TYR A 103 -2.05 -7.67 6.06
N LYS A 104 -1.86 -7.38 4.77
CA LYS A 104 -0.61 -6.86 4.20
C LYS A 104 -0.42 -5.37 4.46
N ASP A 105 -1.50 -4.58 4.30
CA ASP A 105 -1.47 -3.12 4.51
C ASP A 105 -1.32 -2.79 5.99
N ARG A 106 -1.99 -3.55 6.86
CA ARG A 106 -1.80 -3.49 8.30
C ARG A 106 -0.32 -3.66 8.66
N LEU A 107 0.32 -4.71 8.14
CA LEU A 107 1.70 -5.01 8.45
C LEU A 107 2.65 -3.91 7.97
N LEU A 108 2.38 -3.33 6.79
CA LEU A 108 3.15 -2.20 6.26
C LEU A 108 3.03 -0.99 7.18
N MET A 109 1.83 -0.64 7.59
CA MET A 109 1.59 0.49 8.50
C MET A 109 2.20 0.30 9.89
N GLU A 110 2.29 -0.96 10.37
CA GLU A 110 2.90 -1.30 11.65
C GLU A 110 4.45 -1.32 11.58
N ARG A 111 5.02 -1.77 10.45
CA ARG A 111 6.47 -2.03 10.32
C ARG A 111 7.24 -0.91 9.65
N ASP A 112 6.66 -0.24 8.66
CA ASP A 112 7.33 0.82 7.91
C ASP A 112 6.38 1.97 7.53
N PRO A 113 5.82 2.66 8.53
CA PRO A 113 4.92 3.79 8.31
C PRO A 113 5.59 4.94 7.54
N HIS A 114 6.91 5.13 7.67
CA HIS A 114 7.64 6.18 6.96
C HIS A 114 7.71 5.94 5.45
N GLN A 115 7.77 4.68 4.98
CA GLN A 115 7.69 4.38 3.55
C GLN A 115 6.33 4.77 2.97
N LEU A 116 5.25 4.55 3.72
CA LEU A 116 3.92 4.99 3.33
C LEU A 116 3.82 6.52 3.32
N ILE A 117 4.29 7.20 4.37
CA ILE A 117 4.28 8.68 4.45
C ILE A 117 5.07 9.28 3.28
N GLU A 118 6.24 8.76 2.98
CA GLU A 118 7.05 9.17 1.82
C GLU A 118 6.27 9.00 0.51
N GLY A 119 5.60 7.86 0.32
CA GLY A 119 4.76 7.60 -0.85
C GLY A 119 3.58 8.57 -0.96
N CYS A 120 2.93 8.93 0.15
CA CYS A 120 1.88 9.96 0.19
C CYS A 120 2.41 11.32 -0.27
N LEU A 121 3.58 11.72 0.20
CA LEU A 121 4.20 13.01 -0.15
C LEU A 121 4.58 13.06 -1.64
N ILE A 122 5.13 11.98 -2.19
CA ILE A 122 5.45 11.87 -3.62
C ILE A 122 4.17 12.02 -4.46
N ALA A 123 3.08 11.34 -4.09
CA ALA A 123 1.81 11.45 -4.80
C ALA A 123 1.22 12.86 -4.70
N CYS A 124 1.26 13.47 -3.51
CA CYS A 124 0.77 14.84 -3.30
C CYS A 124 1.58 15.85 -4.11
N TYR A 125 2.90 15.70 -4.17
CA TYR A 125 3.76 16.56 -4.99
C TYR A 125 3.46 16.41 -6.48
N ALA A 126 3.44 15.17 -6.98
CA ALA A 126 3.24 14.87 -8.40
C ALA A 126 1.93 15.45 -8.96
N LEU A 127 0.90 15.50 -8.13
CA LEU A 127 -0.45 15.92 -8.51
C LEU A 127 -0.84 17.31 -7.98
N GLY A 128 0.03 17.95 -7.22
CA GLY A 128 -0.25 19.21 -6.56
C GLY A 128 -1.48 19.11 -5.64
N LEU A 129 -1.57 18.09 -4.80
CA LEU A 129 -2.70 17.89 -3.91
C LEU A 129 -2.58 18.76 -2.66
N SER A 130 -3.71 19.33 -2.23
CA SER A 130 -3.75 20.32 -1.16
C SER A 130 -3.63 19.69 0.23
N GLN A 131 -4.08 18.44 0.38
CA GLN A 131 -4.09 17.71 1.64
C GLN A 131 -4.19 16.21 1.41
N CYS A 132 -3.61 15.43 2.33
CA CYS A 132 -3.70 13.98 2.39
C CYS A 132 -4.51 13.53 3.60
N PHE A 133 -5.48 12.63 3.39
CA PHE A 133 -6.20 11.94 4.46
C PHE A 133 -5.78 10.47 4.46
N LEU A 134 -5.20 10.03 5.56
CA LEU A 134 -4.80 8.64 5.75
C LEU A 134 -5.87 7.95 6.58
N TYR A 135 -6.76 7.21 5.91
CA TYR A 135 -7.86 6.48 6.55
C TYR A 135 -7.38 5.09 6.96
N VAL A 136 -7.39 4.80 8.25
CA VAL A 136 -6.98 3.50 8.82
C VAL A 136 -8.17 2.84 9.49
N ARG A 137 -8.37 1.56 9.21
CA ARG A 137 -9.43 0.74 9.81
C ARG A 137 -9.40 0.83 11.34
N GLY A 138 -10.58 0.98 11.95
CA GLY A 138 -10.74 1.23 13.40
C GLY A 138 -10.12 0.15 14.30
N GLU A 139 -10.13 -1.12 13.86
CA GLU A 139 -9.60 -2.25 14.61
C GLU A 139 -8.07 -2.39 14.58
N MET A 140 -7.37 -1.58 13.77
CA MET A 140 -5.91 -1.63 13.64
C MET A 140 -5.21 -0.67 14.61
N ALA A 141 -5.41 -0.86 15.92
CA ALA A 141 -4.91 0.06 16.95
C ALA A 141 -3.38 0.29 16.87
N LEU A 142 -2.59 -0.78 16.67
CA LEU A 142 -1.12 -0.64 16.56
C LEU A 142 -0.71 0.12 15.30
N ALA A 143 -1.36 -0.12 14.17
CA ALA A 143 -1.08 0.62 12.94
C ALA A 143 -1.39 2.11 13.10
N GLN A 144 -2.51 2.45 13.76
CA GLN A 144 -2.88 3.84 14.06
C GLN A 144 -1.85 4.52 14.97
N GLU A 145 -1.39 3.84 16.03
CA GLU A 145 -0.34 4.32 16.92
C GLU A 145 0.98 4.57 16.18
N ARG A 146 1.40 3.59 15.35
CA ARG A 146 2.64 3.69 14.57
C ARG A 146 2.60 4.81 13.55
N ILE A 147 1.50 4.97 12.83
CA ILE A 147 1.30 6.07 11.87
C ILE A 147 1.27 7.42 12.60
N ALA A 148 0.56 7.52 13.74
CA ALA A 148 0.51 8.77 14.50
C ALA A 148 1.90 9.19 15.00
N THR A 149 2.68 8.24 15.53
CA THR A 149 4.06 8.47 15.97
C THR A 149 4.95 8.90 14.79
N ALA A 150 4.91 8.17 13.67
CA ALA A 150 5.70 8.48 12.48
C ALA A 150 5.34 9.84 11.87
N LEU A 151 4.06 10.23 11.88
CA LEU A 151 3.64 11.56 11.45
C LEU A 151 4.21 12.66 12.36
N ASN A 152 4.15 12.46 13.69
CA ASN A 152 4.74 13.42 14.64
C ASN A 152 6.25 13.59 14.40
N GLU A 153 6.98 12.49 14.19
CA GLU A 153 8.40 12.52 13.86
C GLU A 153 8.65 13.25 12.52
N ALA A 154 7.85 12.97 11.48
CA ALA A 154 7.99 13.57 10.16
C ALA A 154 7.66 15.08 10.17
N TYR A 155 6.67 15.50 10.95
CA TYR A 155 6.38 16.94 11.17
C TYR A 155 7.51 17.63 11.90
N ALA A 156 8.03 17.04 12.98
CA ALA A 156 9.13 17.60 13.76
C ALA A 156 10.42 17.77 12.95
N ASP A 157 10.68 16.84 12.00
CA ASP A 157 11.86 16.88 11.12
C ASP A 157 11.64 17.69 9.83
N GLY A 158 10.47 18.32 9.65
CA GLY A 158 10.16 19.15 8.48
C GLY A 158 9.95 18.36 7.17
N ARG A 159 9.57 17.08 7.26
CA ARG A 159 9.23 16.23 6.11
C ARG A 159 7.75 16.25 5.75
N VAL A 160 6.91 16.74 6.65
CA VAL A 160 5.48 16.97 6.43
C VAL A 160 5.14 18.38 6.91
N GLY A 161 4.13 19.00 6.35
CA GLY A 161 3.67 20.33 6.70
C GLY A 161 4.13 21.40 5.73
N ARG A 162 4.80 22.45 6.21
CA ARG A 162 5.22 23.59 5.41
C ARG A 162 6.67 23.48 4.95
N ASN A 163 6.93 23.92 3.71
CA ASN A 163 8.28 24.02 3.15
C ASN A 163 9.08 22.72 3.28
N ILE A 164 8.45 21.61 2.90
CA ILE A 164 8.97 20.26 3.08
C ILE A 164 10.38 20.14 2.52
N MET A 165 11.32 19.69 3.36
CA MET A 165 12.73 19.54 3.03
C MET A 165 13.37 20.83 2.46
N GLY A 166 12.87 22.01 2.83
CA GLY A 166 13.37 23.31 2.40
C GLY A 166 12.92 23.75 1.01
N THR A 167 11.91 23.11 0.42
CA THR A 167 11.29 23.49 -0.86
C THR A 167 10.03 24.35 -0.65
N ASP A 168 9.42 24.83 -1.74
CA ASP A 168 8.12 25.52 -1.68
C ASP A 168 6.92 24.56 -1.54
N PHE A 169 7.15 23.25 -1.59
CA PHE A 169 6.12 22.24 -1.42
C PHE A 169 5.65 22.17 0.04
N SER A 170 4.33 22.18 0.21
CA SER A 170 3.70 22.11 1.52
C SER A 170 2.45 21.26 1.44
N VAL A 171 2.28 20.30 2.32
CA VAL A 171 1.09 19.45 2.44
C VAL A 171 0.95 18.90 3.86
N ASP A 172 -0.27 18.87 4.36
CA ASP A 172 -0.59 18.23 5.64
C ASP A 172 -1.13 16.81 5.41
N ILE A 173 -0.80 15.90 6.30
CA ILE A 173 -1.34 14.53 6.35
C ILE A 173 -2.20 14.39 7.61
N VAL A 174 -3.48 14.14 7.42
CA VAL A 174 -4.44 13.92 8.51
C VAL A 174 -4.70 12.44 8.66
N LEU A 175 -4.39 11.88 9.83
CA LEU A 175 -4.78 10.52 10.19
C LEU A 175 -6.25 10.49 10.59
N HIS A 176 -7.04 9.65 9.93
CA HIS A 176 -8.44 9.40 10.24
C HIS A 176 -8.64 7.95 10.67
N TRP A 177 -9.33 7.75 11.80
CA TRP A 177 -9.64 6.45 12.34
C TRP A 177 -11.02 6.00 11.88
N GLY A 178 -11.06 4.90 11.16
CA GLY A 178 -12.32 4.29 10.70
C GLY A 178 -13.11 3.71 11.88
N ALA A 179 -14.40 3.41 11.61
CA ALA A 179 -15.35 2.89 12.59
C ALA A 179 -15.73 1.41 12.39
N GLY A 180 -14.94 0.66 11.60
CA GLY A 180 -15.08 -0.81 11.50
C GLY A 180 -16.17 -1.32 10.55
N ALA A 181 -16.40 -0.66 9.42
CA ALA A 181 -17.35 -1.15 8.41
C ALA A 181 -16.62 -1.65 7.16
N TYR A 182 -16.77 -2.92 6.79
CA TYR A 182 -16.18 -3.55 5.60
C TYR A 182 -16.38 -2.73 4.32
N ILE A 183 -17.63 -2.24 4.12
CA ILE A 183 -17.99 -1.51 2.89
C ILE A 183 -17.19 -0.19 2.72
N VAL A 184 -16.60 0.34 3.76
CA VAL A 184 -15.79 1.56 3.72
C VAL A 184 -14.45 1.32 3.00
N GLY A 185 -14.04 0.08 2.76
CA GLY A 185 -12.96 -0.25 1.82
C GLY A 185 -13.28 0.09 0.36
N GLU A 186 -14.54 0.29 -0.03
CA GLU A 186 -14.93 0.87 -1.32
C GLU A 186 -14.67 2.38 -1.30
N GLU A 187 -14.04 2.91 -2.37
CA GLU A 187 -13.49 4.26 -2.38
C GLU A 187 -14.52 5.38 -2.13
N THR A 188 -15.77 5.23 -2.59
CA THR A 188 -16.81 6.25 -2.38
C THR A 188 -17.48 6.11 -1.01
N ALA A 189 -17.62 4.92 -0.48
CA ALA A 189 -18.10 4.69 0.89
C ALA A 189 -17.07 5.21 1.92
N LEU A 190 -15.77 5.09 1.63
CA LEU A 190 -14.72 5.68 2.44
C LEU A 190 -14.82 7.22 2.46
N ILE A 191 -15.07 7.84 1.30
CA ILE A 191 -15.29 9.29 1.20
C ILE A 191 -16.51 9.71 2.01
N GLU A 192 -17.64 9.00 1.93
CA GLU A 192 -18.82 9.27 2.77
C GLU A 192 -18.46 9.22 4.27
N SER A 193 -17.68 8.21 4.67
CA SER A 193 -17.23 8.10 6.07
C SER A 193 -16.34 9.27 6.49
N LEU A 194 -15.42 9.73 5.64
CA LEU A 194 -14.59 10.91 5.90
C LEU A 194 -15.43 12.20 6.05
N GLU A 195 -16.52 12.30 5.30
CA GLU A 195 -17.47 13.42 5.37
C GLU A 195 -18.37 13.38 6.60
N GLY A 196 -18.27 12.31 7.42
CA GLY A 196 -19.09 12.12 8.62
C GLY A 196 -20.47 11.51 8.34
N ASN A 197 -20.68 11.01 7.13
CA ASN A 197 -21.90 10.33 6.72
C ASN A 197 -21.81 8.83 6.99
N ARG A 198 -22.92 8.10 6.85
CA ARG A 198 -22.90 6.65 6.82
C ARG A 198 -22.10 6.17 5.60
N GLY A 199 -21.13 5.29 5.81
CA GLY A 199 -20.29 4.73 4.75
C GLY A 199 -21.08 3.86 3.79
N MET A 200 -21.64 4.48 2.75
CA MET A 200 -22.37 3.81 1.67
C MET A 200 -21.80 4.24 0.31
N PRO A 201 -21.63 3.31 -0.64
CA PRO A 201 -21.13 3.64 -1.97
C PRO A 201 -22.00 4.67 -2.70
N ARG A 202 -21.37 5.58 -3.44
CA ARG A 202 -22.03 6.50 -4.37
C ARG A 202 -22.24 5.84 -5.73
N LEU A 203 -23.24 6.28 -6.48
CA LEU A 203 -23.46 5.84 -7.85
C LEU A 203 -22.37 6.38 -8.79
N LYS A 204 -21.82 5.50 -9.63
CA LYS A 204 -20.88 5.86 -10.71
C LYS A 204 -21.51 5.49 -12.06
N PRO A 205 -21.70 6.45 -12.99
CA PRO A 205 -21.52 7.88 -12.89
C PRO A 205 -22.59 8.59 -12.03
N PRO A 206 -22.44 9.87 -11.60
CA PRO A 206 -21.32 10.76 -11.96
C PRO A 206 -20.17 10.78 -10.94
N TYR A 207 -20.32 10.11 -9.78
CA TYR A 207 -19.43 10.28 -8.62
C TYR A 207 -18.12 9.47 -8.74
N PHE A 208 -17.34 9.71 -9.81
CA PHE A 208 -15.97 9.23 -9.87
C PHE A 208 -15.07 10.11 -8.99
N PRO A 209 -14.37 9.59 -7.98
CA PRO A 209 -13.63 10.40 -7.00
C PRO A 209 -12.63 11.37 -7.62
N ALA A 210 -11.95 10.98 -8.71
CA ALA A 210 -11.00 11.85 -9.39
C ALA A 210 -11.64 13.18 -9.88
N ALA A 211 -12.95 13.20 -10.15
CA ALA A 211 -13.68 14.39 -10.56
C ALA A 211 -14.56 14.96 -9.43
N ILE A 212 -15.31 14.10 -8.74
CA ILE A 212 -16.29 14.48 -7.70
C ILE A 212 -16.11 13.54 -6.50
N GLY A 213 -15.12 13.82 -5.67
CA GLY A 213 -14.74 13.02 -4.51
C GLY A 213 -15.09 13.68 -3.18
N LEU A 214 -14.10 13.78 -2.29
CA LEU A 214 -14.23 14.31 -0.94
C LEU A 214 -14.68 15.79 -0.97
N TYR A 215 -15.75 16.08 -0.27
CA TYR A 215 -16.41 17.42 -0.25
C TYR A 215 -16.74 17.95 -1.65
N GLY A 216 -17.05 17.05 -2.59
CA GLY A 216 -17.33 17.39 -3.98
C GLY A 216 -16.11 17.83 -4.79
N GLN A 217 -14.90 17.66 -4.28
CA GLN A 217 -13.64 18.09 -4.90
C GLN A 217 -12.90 16.90 -5.55
N PRO A 218 -12.02 17.16 -6.53
CA PRO A 218 -11.18 16.12 -7.11
C PRO A 218 -10.37 15.39 -6.05
N THR A 219 -10.47 14.06 -6.02
CA THR A 219 -9.86 13.22 -4.99
C THR A 219 -9.23 11.98 -5.61
N ILE A 220 -7.96 11.79 -5.37
CA ILE A 220 -7.29 10.55 -5.72
C ILE A 220 -7.33 9.61 -4.52
N VAL A 221 -7.96 8.44 -4.68
CA VAL A 221 -7.97 7.40 -3.64
C VAL A 221 -6.95 6.33 -4.03
N ASN A 222 -5.95 6.08 -3.20
CA ASN A 222 -4.97 5.02 -3.41
C ASN A 222 -4.85 4.10 -2.19
N ASN A 223 -4.63 2.80 -2.45
CA ASN A 223 -4.35 1.83 -1.41
C ASN A 223 -2.95 2.06 -0.80
N VAL A 224 -2.74 1.64 0.44
CA VAL A 224 -1.50 1.74 1.22
C VAL A 224 -0.30 1.14 0.46
N GLU A 225 -0.39 -0.12 0.04
CA GLU A 225 0.71 -0.79 -0.68
C GLU A 225 1.01 -0.12 -2.02
N THR A 226 0.01 0.42 -2.71
CA THR A 226 0.23 1.17 -3.96
C THR A 226 1.16 2.35 -3.73
N LEU A 227 0.90 3.16 -2.71
CA LEU A 227 1.71 4.34 -2.40
C LEU A 227 3.11 3.96 -1.90
N ALA A 228 3.24 2.89 -1.13
CA ALA A 228 4.52 2.41 -0.61
C ALA A 228 5.51 1.95 -1.71
N ASN A 229 5.05 1.71 -2.95
CA ASN A 229 5.93 1.45 -4.09
C ASN A 229 6.62 2.70 -4.62
N LEU A 230 6.04 3.89 -4.41
CA LEU A 230 6.52 5.14 -5.02
C LEU A 230 7.96 5.52 -4.62
N PRO A 231 8.38 5.39 -3.34
CA PRO A 231 9.77 5.65 -2.96
C PRO A 231 10.78 4.84 -3.76
N TRP A 232 10.49 3.54 -3.96
CA TRP A 232 11.36 2.67 -4.73
C TRP A 232 11.43 3.08 -6.21
N ILE A 233 10.29 3.39 -6.82
CA ILE A 233 10.21 3.85 -8.21
C ILE A 233 11.00 5.16 -8.38
N MET A 234 10.84 6.13 -7.49
CA MET A 234 11.59 7.39 -7.55
C MET A 234 13.10 7.19 -7.36
N ASN A 235 13.50 6.19 -6.59
CA ASN A 235 14.91 5.89 -6.36
C ASN A 235 15.58 5.19 -7.53
N ASN A 236 14.88 4.31 -8.24
CA ASN A 236 15.45 3.37 -9.19
C ASN A 236 14.95 3.58 -10.64
N GLY A 237 13.84 4.28 -10.83
CA GLY A 237 13.24 4.56 -12.12
C GLY A 237 12.22 3.52 -12.58
N ALA A 238 11.35 3.93 -13.52
CA ALA A 238 10.30 3.10 -14.10
C ALA A 238 10.85 1.85 -14.81
N GLU A 239 11.93 2.01 -15.56
CA GLU A 239 12.53 0.90 -16.30
C GLU A 239 13.02 -0.21 -15.35
N ALA A 240 13.68 0.17 -14.24
CA ALA A 240 14.11 -0.79 -13.24
C ALA A 240 12.91 -1.50 -12.56
N TYR A 241 11.79 -0.78 -12.35
CA TYR A 241 10.58 -1.37 -11.78
C TYR A 241 9.97 -2.43 -12.73
N LYS A 242 9.99 -2.18 -14.03
CA LYS A 242 9.47 -3.10 -15.05
C LYS A 242 10.33 -4.35 -15.28
N THR A 243 11.56 -4.39 -14.79
CA THR A 243 12.38 -5.62 -14.86
C THR A 243 11.91 -6.72 -13.89
N MET A 244 11.06 -6.39 -12.94
CA MET A 244 10.49 -7.31 -11.96
C MET A 244 9.03 -7.60 -12.30
N GLY A 245 8.61 -8.83 -12.05
CA GLY A 245 7.25 -9.26 -12.38
C GLY A 245 7.06 -9.53 -13.88
N SER A 246 5.81 -9.64 -14.31
CA SER A 246 5.44 -9.84 -15.72
C SER A 246 5.13 -8.52 -16.41
N GLU A 247 5.20 -8.48 -17.74
CA GLU A 247 4.93 -7.27 -18.54
C GLU A 247 3.59 -6.59 -18.21
N PRO A 248 2.44 -7.31 -18.11
CA PRO A 248 1.18 -6.65 -17.76
C PRO A 248 1.06 -6.27 -16.28
N SER A 249 1.94 -6.78 -15.40
CA SER A 249 1.87 -6.61 -13.95
C SER A 249 3.27 -6.47 -13.35
N PRO A 250 4.00 -5.39 -13.64
CA PRO A 250 5.36 -5.23 -13.15
C PRO A 250 5.43 -4.98 -11.64
N GLY A 251 6.64 -5.21 -11.11
CA GLY A 251 6.95 -5.02 -9.71
C GLY A 251 6.61 -6.21 -8.83
N THR A 252 6.64 -5.98 -7.53
CA THR A 252 6.26 -6.96 -6.51
C THR A 252 4.85 -6.71 -5.98
N ARG A 253 4.33 -7.72 -5.27
CA ARG A 253 3.07 -7.65 -4.54
C ARG A 253 3.21 -8.39 -3.21
N LEU A 254 2.48 -7.91 -2.20
CA LEU A 254 2.36 -8.60 -0.92
C LEU A 254 1.20 -9.59 -0.95
N PHE A 255 1.50 -10.85 -0.66
CA PHE A 255 0.49 -11.91 -0.49
C PHE A 255 0.37 -12.30 0.97
N ALA A 256 -0.83 -12.14 1.53
CA ALA A 256 -1.19 -12.64 2.85
C ALA A 256 -1.71 -14.09 2.70
N VAL A 257 -0.94 -15.04 3.20
CA VAL A 257 -1.31 -16.46 3.15
C VAL A 257 -1.68 -16.96 4.54
N SER A 258 -2.85 -17.54 4.66
CA SER A 258 -3.37 -18.12 5.92
C SER A 258 -4.00 -19.49 5.66
N GLY A 259 -4.43 -20.16 6.75
CA GLY A 259 -5.05 -21.47 6.68
C GLY A 259 -4.06 -22.64 6.85
N HIS A 260 -4.25 -23.71 6.10
CA HIS A 260 -3.58 -25.01 6.33
C HIS A 260 -2.19 -25.13 5.68
N VAL A 261 -1.42 -24.06 5.62
CA VAL A 261 -0.02 -24.10 5.20
C VAL A 261 0.93 -24.20 6.39
N ASN A 262 2.16 -24.69 6.17
CA ASN A 262 3.15 -24.85 7.24
C ASN A 262 3.67 -23.50 7.76
N ARG A 263 3.84 -22.50 6.88
CA ARG A 263 4.30 -21.16 7.24
C ARG A 263 3.30 -20.10 6.75
N PRO A 264 2.19 -19.83 7.48
CA PRO A 264 1.30 -18.72 7.16
C PRO A 264 1.99 -17.38 7.42
N GLY A 265 1.72 -16.36 6.60
CA GLY A 265 2.32 -15.04 6.75
C GLY A 265 2.16 -14.18 5.50
N VAL A 266 2.80 -13.00 5.52
CA VAL A 266 2.87 -12.12 4.35
C VAL A 266 4.19 -12.31 3.63
N TYR A 267 4.13 -12.48 2.33
CA TYR A 267 5.24 -12.71 1.42
C TYR A 267 5.29 -11.62 0.36
N GLU A 268 6.47 -11.09 0.07
CA GLU A 268 6.67 -10.24 -1.08
C GLU A 268 7.13 -11.08 -2.26
N VAL A 269 6.36 -11.06 -3.35
CA VAL A 269 6.58 -11.88 -4.54
C VAL A 269 6.59 -11.06 -5.81
N GLU A 270 7.29 -11.52 -6.83
CA GLU A 270 7.21 -10.95 -8.18
C GLU A 270 5.87 -11.35 -8.82
N GLN A 271 5.06 -10.36 -9.17
CA GLN A 271 3.73 -10.59 -9.70
C GLN A 271 3.79 -11.17 -11.12
N GLY A 272 3.00 -12.20 -11.37
CA GLY A 272 2.95 -12.88 -12.67
C GLY A 272 4.19 -13.74 -13.00
N VAL A 273 5.08 -13.97 -12.00
CA VAL A 273 6.25 -14.85 -12.09
C VAL A 273 6.14 -15.98 -11.07
N THR A 274 5.87 -15.62 -9.82
CA THR A 274 5.69 -16.60 -8.73
C THR A 274 4.34 -17.29 -8.87
N THR A 275 4.34 -18.61 -9.07
CA THR A 275 3.10 -19.40 -9.18
C THR A 275 2.51 -19.70 -7.80
N PHE A 276 1.23 -20.08 -7.73
CA PHE A 276 0.64 -20.56 -6.48
C PHE A 276 1.34 -21.84 -5.98
N ARG A 277 1.87 -22.68 -6.89
CA ARG A 277 2.67 -23.83 -6.50
C ARG A 277 3.92 -23.42 -5.77
N ASP A 278 4.67 -22.45 -6.31
CA ASP A 278 5.86 -21.90 -5.63
C ASP A 278 5.49 -21.34 -4.27
N LEU A 279 4.43 -20.52 -4.22
CA LEU A 279 3.97 -19.89 -2.99
C LEU A 279 3.60 -20.89 -1.91
N PHE A 280 2.90 -21.99 -2.25
CA PHE A 280 2.44 -22.94 -1.26
C PHE A 280 3.50 -23.98 -0.89
N TYR A 281 4.32 -24.45 -1.82
CA TYR A 281 5.15 -25.63 -1.61
C TYR A 281 6.65 -25.38 -1.49
N SER A 282 7.18 -24.27 -2.01
CA SER A 282 8.63 -24.07 -1.94
C SER A 282 9.13 -23.72 -0.54
N ASP A 283 10.38 -24.07 -0.26
CA ASP A 283 11.05 -23.77 1.01
C ASP A 283 11.19 -22.26 1.27
N ASN A 284 11.21 -21.47 0.19
CA ASN A 284 11.28 -20.01 0.28
C ASN A 284 9.98 -19.38 0.79
N PHE A 285 8.85 -20.08 0.66
CA PHE A 285 7.51 -19.57 0.99
C PHE A 285 6.81 -20.43 2.06
N CYS A 286 5.64 -20.98 1.76
CA CYS A 286 4.79 -21.63 2.76
C CYS A 286 5.25 -23.04 3.19
N GLN A 287 6.18 -23.68 2.49
CA GLN A 287 6.76 -24.98 2.84
C GLN A 287 5.74 -26.14 2.87
N GLY A 288 4.71 -26.06 2.03
CA GLY A 288 3.70 -27.11 1.88
C GLY A 288 2.49 -26.98 2.79
N ILE A 289 1.61 -27.95 2.64
CA ILE A 289 0.35 -28.05 3.39
C ILE A 289 0.63 -28.78 4.72
N ARG A 290 -0.03 -28.35 5.79
CA ARG A 290 0.14 -28.91 7.14
C ARG A 290 -0.07 -30.41 7.17
N ASN A 291 0.74 -31.09 7.96
CA ASN A 291 0.67 -32.53 8.22
C ASN A 291 0.87 -33.39 6.96
N GLY A 292 1.45 -32.83 5.88
CA GLY A 292 1.63 -33.54 4.62
C GLY A 292 0.32 -33.89 3.89
N ASN A 293 -0.75 -33.17 4.19
CA ASN A 293 -2.03 -33.37 3.50
C ASN A 293 -1.97 -32.78 2.08
N ASP A 294 -2.87 -33.25 1.23
CA ASP A 294 -3.09 -32.66 -0.10
C ASP A 294 -3.83 -31.32 -0.01
N LEU A 295 -3.57 -30.44 -0.99
CA LEU A 295 -4.35 -29.22 -1.16
C LEU A 295 -5.78 -29.57 -1.57
N LYS A 296 -6.76 -29.12 -0.77
CA LYS A 296 -8.17 -29.26 -1.11
C LYS A 296 -8.65 -28.12 -2.01
N ALA A 297 -8.41 -26.89 -1.60
CA ALA A 297 -8.81 -25.67 -2.32
C ALA A 297 -8.16 -24.45 -1.67
N PHE A 298 -8.13 -23.32 -2.40
CA PHE A 298 -7.71 -22.02 -1.88
C PHE A 298 -8.51 -20.87 -2.52
N ILE A 299 -8.48 -19.71 -1.89
CA ILE A 299 -9.14 -18.49 -2.37
C ILE A 299 -8.05 -17.46 -2.62
N PRO A 300 -7.76 -17.08 -3.89
CA PRO A 300 -6.61 -16.24 -4.22
C PRO A 300 -6.81 -14.75 -3.99
N GLY A 301 -8.05 -14.26 -3.89
CA GLY A 301 -8.35 -12.83 -3.89
C GLY A 301 -9.45 -12.40 -2.92
N GLY A 302 -9.64 -13.11 -1.81
CA GLY A 302 -10.65 -12.79 -0.80
C GLY A 302 -11.97 -13.53 -1.00
N GLY A 303 -12.92 -13.34 -0.08
CA GLY A 303 -14.15 -14.11 0.01
C GLY A 303 -15.11 -13.98 -1.17
N SER A 304 -14.95 -12.96 -2.01
CA SER A 304 -15.72 -12.76 -3.24
C SER A 304 -15.09 -13.37 -4.48
N ALA A 305 -13.85 -13.90 -4.36
CA ALA A 305 -13.18 -14.58 -5.47
C ALA A 305 -13.63 -16.05 -5.59
N PRO A 306 -13.53 -16.65 -6.79
CA PRO A 306 -13.82 -18.07 -6.96
C PRO A 306 -12.80 -18.93 -6.19
N TRP A 307 -13.23 -20.14 -5.84
CA TRP A 307 -12.35 -21.16 -5.31
C TRP A 307 -11.44 -21.70 -6.39
N PHE A 308 -10.16 -21.83 -6.04
CA PHE A 308 -9.14 -22.49 -6.86
C PHE A 308 -8.77 -23.85 -6.28
N PHE A 309 -8.33 -24.75 -7.14
CA PHE A 309 -8.00 -26.13 -6.81
C PHE A 309 -6.61 -26.48 -7.34
N GLU A 310 -6.20 -27.74 -7.24
CA GLU A 310 -4.88 -28.21 -7.63
C GLU A 310 -4.49 -27.85 -9.08
N GLU A 311 -5.44 -27.93 -10.01
CA GLU A 311 -5.24 -27.57 -11.43
C GLU A 311 -4.90 -26.10 -11.66
N HIS A 312 -5.08 -25.23 -10.65
CA HIS A 312 -4.77 -23.80 -10.72
C HIS A 312 -3.41 -23.45 -10.11
N LEU A 313 -2.69 -24.42 -9.55
CA LEU A 313 -1.43 -24.17 -8.83
C LEU A 313 -0.33 -23.57 -9.70
N ASP A 314 -0.33 -23.88 -11.00
CA ASP A 314 0.69 -23.39 -11.94
C ASP A 314 0.33 -22.03 -12.56
N LEU A 315 -0.77 -21.42 -12.14
CA LEU A 315 -1.08 -20.03 -12.46
C LEU A 315 -0.17 -19.08 -11.66
N PRO A 316 0.36 -18.03 -12.31
CA PRO A 316 1.21 -17.03 -11.66
C PRO A 316 0.42 -15.95 -10.94
#